data_7487e1115e07090921ef2f25642d7ce6
#
_entry.id   7487e1115e07090921ef2f25642d7ce6
#
_cell.length_a   1.000
_cell.length_b   1.000
_cell.length_c   1.000
_cell.angle_alpha   90.00
_cell.angle_beta   90.00
_cell.angle_gamma   90.00
#
_symmetry.space_group_name_H-M   'P 1'
#
loop_
_entity.id
_entity.type
_entity.pdbx_description
1 polymer ?
#
loop_
_entity_poly.entity_id
_entity_poly.type
_entity_poly.pdbx_seq_one_letter_code
_entity_poly.pdbx_strand_id
1 'polypeptide(L)'
;MQWKRKDLLGLYDLSAGEITLILDTAAEFKKVSERRVKKVPALRGMTVVNFFVEPSTRTRVSFELAEQRLSADIVNMQAQASSLLKGETLLDTVKNIEALQVDLVVMRHSATGAQNFIADRLKCGVINAGDGAHEHPTQGLLDLFTIREKKGGFKGLNVSIIGDILHSRVARSNIWGLLKLGANVTVAGPSTLVPREFEEIGVRVCHNLKDAVMDADVVNLLRIQHERQNNGFFPGIGEYASHFGLKAPMMEKMKSDVLIMHPGPINRDVELAGEVADGENSVILEQVTNGLAVRMAVLFLVAGCVKK
;
A
#
# COMPACT_ATOMS: atom_id res chain seq x y z
N MET A 1 5.44 -8.96 -21.19
CA MET A 1 4.23 -9.58 -20.58
C MET A 1 3.04 -8.66 -20.81
N GLN A 2 1.81 -9.18 -20.97
CA GLN A 2 0.61 -8.38 -21.14
C GLN A 2 -0.26 -8.53 -19.89
N TRP A 3 -0.79 -7.43 -19.36
CA TRP A 3 -1.77 -7.46 -18.27
C TRP A 3 -3.09 -8.06 -18.75
N LYS A 4 -3.68 -8.97 -17.97
CA LYS A 4 -4.90 -9.71 -18.34
C LYS A 4 -5.98 -9.70 -17.26
N ARG A 5 -5.73 -9.04 -16.13
CA ARG A 5 -6.67 -9.02 -15.01
C ARG A 5 -7.62 -7.83 -15.11
N LYS A 6 -8.91 -8.11 -14.94
CA LYS A 6 -9.96 -7.08 -14.83
C LYS A 6 -9.81 -6.26 -13.55
N ASP A 7 -9.26 -6.87 -12.49
CA ASP A 7 -9.21 -6.33 -11.14
C ASP A 7 -7.77 -6.30 -10.60
N LEU A 8 -7.54 -5.43 -9.60
CA LEU A 8 -6.37 -5.50 -8.72
C LEU A 8 -6.85 -5.58 -7.26
N LEU A 9 -6.89 -6.78 -6.70
CA LEU A 9 -7.45 -7.04 -5.37
C LEU A 9 -6.38 -7.21 -4.28
N GLY A 10 -5.21 -7.73 -4.62
CA GLY A 10 -4.09 -7.96 -3.71
C GLY A 10 -2.79 -8.21 -4.47
N LEU A 11 -1.68 -8.36 -3.74
CA LEU A 11 -0.40 -8.83 -4.27
C LEU A 11 -0.22 -10.35 -4.09
N TYR A 12 -1.04 -10.95 -3.24
CA TYR A 12 -1.02 -12.40 -3.01
C TYR A 12 -1.20 -13.20 -4.31
N ASP A 13 -2.11 -12.81 -5.17
CA ASP A 13 -2.43 -13.52 -6.41
C ASP A 13 -1.59 -13.10 -7.62
N LEU A 14 -0.81 -12.02 -7.51
CA LEU A 14 0.04 -11.56 -8.61
C LEU A 14 1.30 -12.41 -8.73
N SER A 15 1.72 -12.67 -9.94
CA SER A 15 3.06 -13.21 -10.25
C SER A 15 4.13 -12.11 -10.15
N ALA A 16 5.40 -12.49 -9.97
CA ALA A 16 6.53 -11.57 -10.03
C ALA A 16 6.56 -10.75 -11.34
N GLY A 17 6.19 -11.38 -12.47
CA GLY A 17 6.14 -10.72 -13.76
C GLY A 17 5.03 -9.66 -13.84
N GLU A 18 3.85 -9.91 -13.26
CA GLU A 18 2.76 -8.92 -13.21
C GLU A 18 3.13 -7.74 -12.30
N ILE A 19 3.76 -8.00 -11.15
CA ILE A 19 4.29 -6.94 -10.29
C ILE A 19 5.31 -6.10 -11.07
N THR A 20 6.29 -6.74 -11.72
CA THR A 20 7.30 -6.05 -12.53
C THR A 20 6.66 -5.19 -13.63
N LEU A 21 5.65 -5.69 -14.32
CA LEU A 21 4.92 -4.95 -15.35
C LEU A 21 4.27 -3.67 -14.80
N ILE A 22 3.67 -3.76 -13.61
CA ILE A 22 3.09 -2.58 -12.95
C ILE A 22 4.19 -1.57 -12.61
N LEU A 23 5.31 -2.04 -12.06
CA LEU A 23 6.43 -1.16 -11.69
C LEU A 23 7.07 -0.50 -12.93
N ASP A 24 7.21 -1.22 -14.06
CA ASP A 24 7.73 -0.67 -15.31
C ASP A 24 6.78 0.39 -15.87
N THR A 25 5.49 0.10 -15.87
CA THR A 25 4.45 1.05 -16.28
C THR A 25 4.46 2.30 -15.40
N ALA A 26 4.66 2.12 -14.06
CA ALA A 26 4.78 3.24 -13.13
C ALA A 26 5.99 4.13 -13.43
N ALA A 27 7.13 3.54 -13.84
CA ALA A 27 8.31 4.29 -14.22
C ALA A 27 8.02 5.21 -15.43
N GLU A 28 7.24 4.75 -16.41
CA GLU A 28 6.84 5.59 -17.54
C GLU A 28 5.88 6.72 -17.10
N PHE A 29 4.92 6.45 -16.23
CA PHE A 29 4.02 7.48 -15.70
C PHE A 29 4.73 8.47 -14.76
N LYS A 30 5.79 8.06 -14.07
CA LYS A 30 6.62 8.98 -13.29
C LYS A 30 7.23 10.07 -14.18
N LYS A 31 7.75 9.71 -15.35
CA LYS A 31 8.26 10.66 -16.36
C LYS A 31 7.18 11.64 -16.84
N VAL A 32 5.93 11.20 -16.95
CA VAL A 32 4.80 12.11 -17.27
C VAL A 32 4.59 13.15 -16.18
N SER A 33 4.79 12.77 -14.92
CA SER A 33 4.63 13.66 -13.76
C SER A 33 5.68 14.78 -13.71
N GLU A 34 6.82 14.62 -14.39
CA GLU A 34 7.90 15.59 -14.48
C GLU A 34 7.70 16.61 -15.61
N ARG A 35 6.78 16.34 -16.56
CA ARG A 35 6.49 17.23 -17.71
C ARG A 35 5.80 18.52 -17.26
N ARG A 36 5.90 19.58 -18.07
CA ARG A 36 5.13 20.82 -17.89
C ARG A 36 3.63 20.53 -17.93
N VAL A 37 3.16 19.73 -18.89
CA VAL A 37 1.78 19.23 -18.98
C VAL A 37 1.77 17.81 -18.41
N LYS A 38 1.29 17.68 -17.17
CA LYS A 38 1.28 16.43 -16.39
C LYS A 38 0.02 15.59 -16.66
N LYS A 39 -0.53 15.66 -17.87
CA LYS A 39 -1.79 15.02 -18.25
C LYS A 39 -1.62 14.24 -19.56
N VAL A 40 -2.24 13.05 -19.59
CA VAL A 40 -2.27 12.16 -20.77
C VAL A 40 -3.71 11.63 -20.98
N PRO A 41 -4.19 11.45 -22.22
CA PRO A 41 -5.56 11.06 -22.51
C PRO A 41 -5.78 9.53 -22.42
N ALA A 42 -5.08 8.85 -21.50
CA ALA A 42 -5.07 7.38 -21.44
C ALA A 42 -6.42 6.77 -21.00
N LEU A 43 -7.19 7.49 -20.17
CA LEU A 43 -8.53 7.10 -19.70
C LEU A 43 -9.61 8.08 -20.13
N ARG A 44 -9.41 8.83 -21.23
CA ARG A 44 -10.40 9.78 -21.72
C ARG A 44 -11.69 9.07 -22.10
N GLY A 45 -12.82 9.54 -21.54
CA GLY A 45 -14.16 8.99 -21.74
C GLY A 45 -14.42 7.72 -20.91
N MET A 46 -13.56 7.40 -19.94
CA MET A 46 -13.82 6.38 -18.93
C MET A 46 -14.21 7.03 -17.62
N THR A 47 -15.18 6.44 -16.95
CA THR A 47 -15.68 6.89 -15.64
C THR A 47 -15.09 6.01 -14.53
N VAL A 48 -14.42 6.65 -13.56
CA VAL A 48 -13.87 6.01 -12.36
C VAL A 48 -14.64 6.47 -11.13
N VAL A 49 -15.14 5.53 -10.34
CA VAL A 49 -15.80 5.81 -9.06
C VAL A 49 -14.86 5.53 -7.90
N ASN A 50 -14.57 6.54 -7.10
CA ASN A 50 -13.88 6.41 -5.83
C ASN A 50 -14.91 6.13 -4.72
N PHE A 51 -15.04 4.88 -4.29
CA PHE A 51 -15.97 4.45 -3.25
C PHE A 51 -15.24 4.14 -1.95
N PHE A 52 -15.14 5.14 -1.08
CA PHE A 52 -14.40 5.07 0.19
C PHE A 52 -15.37 4.93 1.37
N VAL A 53 -15.65 3.69 1.77
CA VAL A 53 -16.44 3.35 2.97
C VAL A 53 -15.62 3.57 4.23
N GLU A 54 -14.33 3.22 4.22
CA GLU A 54 -13.37 3.58 5.27
C GLU A 54 -12.66 4.89 4.90
N PRO A 55 -12.67 5.93 5.74
CA PRO A 55 -12.04 7.21 5.43
C PRO A 55 -10.53 7.10 5.18
N SER A 56 -10.05 7.80 4.16
CA SER A 56 -8.62 7.96 3.88
C SER A 56 -8.37 9.15 2.96
N THR A 57 -7.94 10.26 3.52
CA THR A 57 -7.66 11.48 2.75
C THR A 57 -6.51 11.27 1.75
N ARG A 58 -5.36 10.75 2.21
CA ARG A 58 -4.19 10.56 1.33
C ARG A 58 -4.45 9.62 0.16
N THR A 59 -5.04 8.44 0.43
CA THR A 59 -5.29 7.45 -0.62
C THR A 59 -6.28 7.99 -1.64
N ARG A 60 -7.38 8.62 -1.18
CA ARG A 60 -8.38 9.22 -2.06
C ARG A 60 -7.79 10.31 -2.93
N VAL A 61 -7.15 11.32 -2.33
CA VAL A 61 -6.54 12.43 -3.09
C VAL A 61 -5.52 11.94 -4.11
N SER A 62 -4.74 10.91 -3.76
CA SER A 62 -3.76 10.34 -4.69
C SER A 62 -4.40 9.59 -5.86
N PHE A 63 -5.54 8.89 -5.67
CA PHE A 63 -6.30 8.30 -6.76
C PHE A 63 -6.96 9.37 -7.62
N GLU A 64 -7.66 10.33 -7.02
CA GLU A 64 -8.26 11.46 -7.73
C GLU A 64 -7.24 12.17 -8.64
N LEU A 65 -6.04 12.43 -8.11
CA LEU A 65 -4.99 13.08 -8.91
C LEU A 65 -4.47 12.17 -10.03
N ALA A 66 -4.35 10.87 -9.80
CA ALA A 66 -3.95 9.90 -10.82
C ALA A 66 -4.98 9.83 -11.96
N GLU A 67 -6.25 9.76 -11.62
CA GLU A 67 -7.38 9.75 -12.54
C GLU A 67 -7.45 11.04 -13.38
N GLN A 68 -7.30 12.21 -12.74
CA GLN A 68 -7.24 13.50 -13.43
C GLN A 68 -6.07 13.56 -14.42
N ARG A 69 -4.90 13.03 -14.05
CA ARG A 69 -3.74 12.98 -14.95
C ARG A 69 -3.91 12.04 -16.12
N LEU A 70 -4.71 11.00 -15.95
CA LEU A 70 -5.08 10.06 -17.02
C LEU A 70 -6.28 10.55 -17.86
N SER A 71 -6.89 11.69 -17.52
CA SER A 71 -8.08 12.28 -18.18
C SER A 71 -9.35 11.46 -18.02
N ALA A 72 -9.52 10.75 -16.91
CA ALA A 72 -10.77 10.08 -16.57
C ALA A 72 -11.83 11.05 -16.06
N ASP A 73 -13.10 10.67 -16.20
CA ASP A 73 -14.22 11.29 -15.50
C ASP A 73 -14.33 10.67 -14.10
N ILE A 74 -14.40 11.53 -13.06
CA ILE A 74 -14.26 11.09 -11.67
C ILE A 74 -15.54 11.31 -10.89
N VAL A 75 -15.99 10.28 -10.19
CA VAL A 75 -17.12 10.36 -9.25
C VAL A 75 -16.63 9.93 -7.87
N ASN A 76 -16.79 10.81 -6.88
CA ASN A 76 -16.42 10.51 -5.49
C ASN A 76 -17.65 10.19 -4.66
N MET A 77 -17.65 9.02 -4.01
CA MET A 77 -18.69 8.59 -3.09
C MET A 77 -18.11 8.33 -1.70
N GLN A 78 -18.74 8.90 -0.68
CA GLN A 78 -18.38 8.69 0.72
C GLN A 78 -19.53 7.96 1.43
N ALA A 79 -19.20 6.97 2.26
CA ALA A 79 -20.20 6.20 3.01
C ALA A 79 -21.10 7.06 3.91
N GLN A 80 -20.54 8.13 4.48
CA GLN A 80 -21.28 9.05 5.37
C GLN A 80 -22.41 9.82 4.66
N ALA A 81 -22.39 9.88 3.33
CA ALA A 81 -23.43 10.52 2.49
C ALA A 81 -24.20 9.50 1.64
N SER A 82 -23.99 8.20 1.84
CA SER A 82 -24.53 7.15 0.98
C SER A 82 -25.78 6.47 1.56
N SER A 83 -26.51 5.77 0.70
CA SER A 83 -27.65 4.93 1.03
C SER A 83 -27.33 3.79 2.02
N LEU A 84 -26.03 3.44 2.22
CA LEU A 84 -25.59 2.51 3.26
C LEU A 84 -26.08 2.90 4.66
N LEU A 85 -26.15 4.20 4.98
CA LEU A 85 -26.72 4.68 6.24
C LEU A 85 -28.24 4.46 6.35
N LYS A 86 -28.91 4.23 5.23
CA LYS A 86 -30.34 3.93 5.17
C LYS A 86 -30.65 2.43 5.16
N GLY A 87 -29.60 1.57 5.37
CA GLY A 87 -29.74 0.12 5.41
C GLY A 87 -29.60 -0.59 4.06
N GLU A 88 -29.16 0.11 3.00
CA GLU A 88 -28.83 -0.54 1.73
C GLU A 88 -27.61 -1.44 1.89
N THR A 89 -27.62 -2.62 1.24
CA THR A 89 -26.46 -3.51 1.28
C THR A 89 -25.32 -2.96 0.43
N LEU A 90 -24.07 -3.33 0.77
CA LEU A 90 -22.90 -3.00 -0.03
C LEU A 90 -23.06 -3.43 -1.49
N LEU A 91 -23.62 -4.64 -1.71
CA LEU A 91 -23.83 -5.19 -3.04
C LEU A 91 -24.83 -4.38 -3.85
N ASP A 92 -25.94 -3.96 -3.25
CA ASP A 92 -26.96 -3.15 -3.94
C ASP A 92 -26.39 -1.78 -4.29
N THR A 93 -25.66 -1.15 -3.38
CA THR A 93 -24.98 0.13 -3.63
C THR A 93 -24.05 0.04 -4.84
N VAL A 94 -23.17 -0.97 -4.92
CA VAL A 94 -22.20 -1.07 -6.02
C VAL A 94 -22.86 -1.51 -7.34
N LYS A 95 -23.95 -2.29 -7.30
CA LYS A 95 -24.77 -2.58 -8.50
C LYS A 95 -25.46 -1.32 -9.05
N ASN A 96 -25.95 -0.46 -8.17
CA ASN A 96 -26.49 0.84 -8.57
C ASN A 96 -25.42 1.71 -9.21
N ILE A 97 -24.19 1.71 -8.66
CA ILE A 97 -23.05 2.40 -9.26
C ILE A 97 -22.71 1.82 -10.64
N GLU A 98 -22.65 0.49 -10.79
CA GLU A 98 -22.38 -0.15 -12.08
C GLU A 98 -23.46 0.16 -13.13
N ALA A 99 -24.73 0.26 -12.71
CA ALA A 99 -25.84 0.61 -13.59
C ALA A 99 -25.69 2.01 -14.22
N LEU A 100 -24.86 2.89 -13.63
CA LEU A 100 -24.47 4.19 -14.21
C LEU A 100 -23.39 4.04 -15.31
N GLN A 101 -23.07 2.81 -15.73
CA GLN A 101 -22.08 2.49 -16.77
C GLN A 101 -20.65 2.97 -16.43
N VAL A 102 -20.25 2.79 -15.19
CA VAL A 102 -18.90 3.09 -14.75
C VAL A 102 -17.91 2.00 -15.24
N ASP A 103 -16.69 2.41 -15.57
CA ASP A 103 -15.66 1.50 -16.07
C ASP A 103 -14.84 0.90 -14.93
N LEU A 104 -14.53 1.69 -13.90
CA LEU A 104 -13.68 1.28 -12.77
C LEU A 104 -14.29 1.73 -11.43
N VAL A 105 -14.11 0.89 -10.42
CA VAL A 105 -14.42 1.21 -9.01
C VAL A 105 -13.14 1.08 -8.18
N VAL A 106 -12.67 2.18 -7.62
CA VAL A 106 -11.61 2.22 -6.62
C VAL A 106 -12.25 2.15 -5.24
N MET A 107 -12.10 1.03 -4.56
CA MET A 107 -12.83 0.78 -3.32
C MET A 107 -11.92 0.65 -2.11
N ARG A 108 -12.29 1.30 -1.00
CA ARG A 108 -11.70 1.13 0.31
C ARG A 108 -12.77 0.76 1.34
N HIS A 109 -12.54 -0.34 2.08
CA HIS A 109 -13.50 -0.87 3.04
C HIS A 109 -12.82 -1.37 4.32
N SER A 110 -13.52 -1.33 5.45
CA SER A 110 -13.02 -1.83 6.73
C SER A 110 -13.13 -3.36 6.88
N ALA A 111 -14.02 -4.01 6.13
CA ALA A 111 -14.15 -5.47 6.14
C ALA A 111 -13.15 -6.11 5.17
N THR A 112 -12.42 -7.10 5.66
CA THR A 112 -11.52 -7.96 4.86
C THR A 112 -12.31 -8.72 3.81
N GLY A 113 -11.80 -8.74 2.57
CA GLY A 113 -12.41 -9.45 1.43
C GLY A 113 -13.61 -8.75 0.79
N ALA A 114 -13.99 -7.55 1.24
CA ALA A 114 -15.12 -6.82 0.66
C ALA A 114 -14.92 -6.56 -0.85
N GLN A 115 -13.72 -6.20 -1.27
CA GLN A 115 -13.39 -5.97 -2.68
C GLN A 115 -13.46 -7.25 -3.51
N ASN A 116 -13.00 -8.39 -2.99
CA ASN A 116 -13.10 -9.68 -3.66
C ASN A 116 -14.58 -10.06 -3.87
N PHE A 117 -15.39 -9.91 -2.79
CA PHE A 117 -16.83 -10.19 -2.86
C PHE A 117 -17.53 -9.37 -3.94
N ILE A 118 -17.14 -8.11 -4.12
CA ILE A 118 -17.72 -7.20 -5.12
C ILE A 118 -17.19 -7.52 -6.52
N ALA A 119 -15.90 -7.75 -6.69
CA ALA A 119 -15.26 -8.02 -7.98
C ALA A 119 -15.85 -9.22 -8.70
N ASP A 120 -16.23 -10.28 -7.96
CA ASP A 120 -16.90 -11.47 -8.50
C ASP A 120 -18.31 -11.19 -9.05
N ARG A 121 -18.89 -10.04 -8.73
CA ARG A 121 -20.30 -9.71 -9.02
C ARG A 121 -20.49 -8.54 -9.97
N LEU A 122 -19.41 -7.82 -10.24
CA LEU A 122 -19.41 -6.66 -11.13
C LEU A 122 -18.67 -6.96 -12.45
N LYS A 123 -19.10 -6.31 -13.51
CA LYS A 123 -18.43 -6.34 -14.83
C LYS A 123 -17.32 -5.30 -14.93
N CYS A 124 -17.50 -4.15 -14.28
CA CYS A 124 -16.48 -3.10 -14.22
C CYS A 124 -15.24 -3.57 -13.44
N GLY A 125 -14.10 -2.94 -13.67
CA GLY A 125 -12.86 -3.26 -12.97
C GLY A 125 -12.88 -2.77 -11.51
N VAL A 126 -12.38 -3.59 -10.58
CA VAL A 126 -12.28 -3.25 -9.16
C VAL A 126 -10.83 -3.10 -8.73
N ILE A 127 -10.51 -1.98 -8.11
CA ILE A 127 -9.17 -1.69 -7.55
C ILE A 127 -9.28 -1.57 -6.03
N ASN A 128 -8.56 -2.43 -5.33
CA ASN A 128 -8.48 -2.42 -3.87
C ASN A 128 -7.61 -1.25 -3.38
N ALA A 129 -8.22 -0.27 -2.71
CA ALA A 129 -7.55 0.85 -2.05
C ALA A 129 -7.37 0.63 -0.52
N GLY A 130 -7.48 -0.62 -0.08
CA GLY A 130 -7.32 -1.11 1.29
C GLY A 130 -8.57 -1.79 1.84
N ASP A 131 -8.44 -3.06 2.26
CA ASP A 131 -9.51 -3.85 2.84
C ASP A 131 -9.12 -4.42 4.22
N GLY A 132 -9.83 -3.98 5.25
CA GLY A 132 -9.63 -4.47 6.61
C GLY A 132 -8.16 -4.54 7.04
N ALA A 133 -7.73 -5.73 7.51
CA ALA A 133 -6.35 -6.08 7.81
C ALA A 133 -5.70 -6.96 6.70
N HIS A 134 -6.35 -7.14 5.54
CA HIS A 134 -5.95 -8.08 4.51
C HIS A 134 -4.87 -7.50 3.58
N GLU A 135 -5.22 -6.60 2.64
CA GLU A 135 -4.24 -6.04 1.70
C GLU A 135 -4.49 -4.56 1.37
N HIS A 136 -3.42 -3.88 0.98
CA HIS A 136 -3.43 -2.56 0.36
C HIS A 136 -2.46 -2.58 -0.84
N PRO A 137 -2.85 -3.19 -1.96
CA PRO A 137 -1.93 -3.50 -3.06
C PRO A 137 -1.21 -2.29 -3.63
N THR A 138 -1.89 -1.15 -3.78
CA THR A 138 -1.23 0.04 -4.30
C THR A 138 -0.24 0.69 -3.33
N GLN A 139 -0.36 0.43 -2.02
CA GLN A 139 0.66 0.82 -1.05
C GLN A 139 1.87 -0.13 -1.14
N GLY A 140 1.65 -1.44 -1.15
CA GLY A 140 2.75 -2.40 -1.36
C GLY A 140 3.51 -2.11 -2.66
N LEU A 141 2.81 -1.88 -3.77
CA LEU A 141 3.41 -1.57 -5.06
C LEU A 141 4.24 -0.26 -5.06
N LEU A 142 3.77 0.80 -4.39
CA LEU A 142 4.56 2.03 -4.31
C LEU A 142 5.80 1.87 -3.43
N ASP A 143 5.71 1.07 -2.37
CA ASP A 143 6.85 0.72 -1.53
C ASP A 143 7.88 -0.07 -2.35
N LEU A 144 7.44 -1.09 -3.09
CA LEU A 144 8.28 -1.85 -4.02
C LEU A 144 8.89 -0.96 -5.10
N PHE A 145 8.11 -0.05 -5.69
CA PHE A 145 8.62 0.87 -6.70
C PHE A 145 9.73 1.76 -6.15
N THR A 146 9.55 2.28 -4.94
CA THR A 146 10.55 3.11 -4.24
C THR A 146 11.83 2.33 -3.95
N ILE A 147 11.71 1.09 -3.46
CA ILE A 147 12.87 0.21 -3.23
C ILE A 147 13.61 -0.04 -4.53
N ARG A 148 12.91 -0.39 -5.61
CA ARG A 148 13.53 -0.66 -6.91
C ARG A 148 14.28 0.54 -7.46
N GLU A 149 13.74 1.74 -7.34
CA GLU A 149 14.42 2.97 -7.79
C GLU A 149 15.71 3.25 -7.03
N LYS A 150 15.71 3.00 -5.72
CA LYS A 150 16.87 3.31 -4.86
C LYS A 150 17.92 2.19 -4.82
N LYS A 151 17.51 0.93 -4.91
CA LYS A 151 18.40 -0.26 -4.77
C LYS A 151 18.65 -1.00 -6.08
N GLY A 152 17.96 -0.63 -7.17
CA GLY A 152 18.12 -1.23 -8.50
C GLY A 152 17.42 -2.58 -8.68
N GLY A 153 16.94 -3.22 -7.62
CA GLY A 153 16.27 -4.52 -7.68
C GLY A 153 15.85 -5.03 -6.31
N PHE A 154 15.57 -6.33 -6.21
CA PHE A 154 15.07 -6.94 -4.97
C PHE A 154 15.84 -8.17 -4.54
N LYS A 155 16.41 -8.91 -5.50
CA LYS A 155 17.03 -10.22 -5.26
C LYS A 155 18.15 -10.12 -4.21
N GLY A 156 17.95 -10.81 -3.09
CA GLY A 156 18.92 -10.86 -2.00
C GLY A 156 18.94 -9.63 -1.09
N LEU A 157 18.10 -8.60 -1.33
CA LEU A 157 17.96 -7.48 -0.39
C LEU A 157 17.36 -7.96 0.94
N ASN A 158 17.90 -7.48 2.04
CA ASN A 158 17.35 -7.67 3.37
C ASN A 158 16.38 -6.53 3.69
N VAL A 159 15.10 -6.86 3.76
CA VAL A 159 14.04 -5.88 4.03
C VAL A 159 13.38 -6.18 5.37
N SER A 160 13.42 -5.22 6.29
CA SER A 160 12.79 -5.33 7.60
C SER A 160 11.52 -4.52 7.67
N ILE A 161 10.41 -5.16 8.03
CA ILE A 161 9.10 -4.53 8.27
C ILE A 161 8.85 -4.56 9.77
N ILE A 162 8.70 -3.38 10.39
CA ILE A 162 8.70 -3.24 11.85
C ILE A 162 7.38 -2.64 12.32
N GLY A 163 6.74 -3.26 13.30
CA GLY A 163 5.55 -2.72 13.94
C GLY A 163 4.45 -3.74 14.20
N ASP A 164 3.22 -3.33 14.01
CA ASP A 164 2.04 -4.19 14.10
C ASP A 164 1.85 -4.96 12.78
N ILE A 165 2.48 -6.13 12.70
CA ILE A 165 2.40 -6.98 11.49
C ILE A 165 1.05 -7.68 11.41
N LEU A 166 0.51 -8.10 12.56
CA LEU A 166 -0.71 -8.90 12.63
C LEU A 166 -1.93 -8.17 12.02
N HIS A 167 -2.06 -6.87 12.29
CA HIS A 167 -3.20 -6.07 11.84
C HIS A 167 -2.90 -5.17 10.64
N SER A 168 -1.67 -5.21 10.11
CA SER A 168 -1.27 -4.32 9.02
C SER A 168 -1.49 -4.93 7.65
N ARG A 169 -2.50 -4.41 6.94
CA ARG A 169 -2.70 -4.70 5.51
C ARG A 169 -1.51 -4.27 4.63
N VAL A 170 -0.75 -3.25 5.05
CA VAL A 170 0.45 -2.80 4.33
C VAL A 170 1.58 -3.81 4.49
N ALA A 171 1.79 -4.34 5.70
CA ALA A 171 2.77 -5.40 5.93
C ALA A 171 2.50 -6.60 5.03
N ARG A 172 1.24 -7.08 4.96
CA ARG A 172 0.87 -8.25 4.15
C ARG A 172 1.16 -8.03 2.67
N SER A 173 0.74 -6.89 2.09
CA SER A 173 1.03 -6.58 0.69
C SER A 173 2.53 -6.49 0.42
N ASN A 174 3.31 -5.87 1.31
CA ASN A 174 4.77 -5.80 1.17
C ASN A 174 5.42 -7.19 1.26
N ILE A 175 5.03 -8.02 2.22
CA ILE A 175 5.55 -9.39 2.36
C ILE A 175 5.35 -10.17 1.06
N TRP A 176 4.12 -10.21 0.53
CA TRP A 176 3.84 -10.94 -0.71
C TRP A 176 4.66 -10.43 -1.89
N GLY A 177 4.73 -9.11 -2.06
CA GLY A 177 5.48 -8.52 -3.18
C GLY A 177 6.99 -8.78 -3.06
N LEU A 178 7.57 -8.56 -1.90
CA LEU A 178 9.01 -8.72 -1.65
C LEU A 178 9.47 -10.17 -1.81
N LEU A 179 8.75 -11.14 -1.22
CA LEU A 179 9.09 -12.56 -1.33
C LEU A 179 9.06 -13.01 -2.80
N LYS A 180 8.03 -12.63 -3.56
CA LYS A 180 7.91 -12.98 -4.99
C LYS A 180 9.02 -12.38 -5.84
N LEU A 181 9.55 -11.23 -5.45
CA LEU A 181 10.66 -10.57 -6.15
C LEU A 181 12.05 -11.01 -5.66
N GLY A 182 12.11 -11.94 -4.69
CA GLY A 182 13.34 -12.56 -4.22
C GLY A 182 14.12 -11.80 -3.15
N ALA A 183 13.45 -10.93 -2.41
CA ALA A 183 14.01 -10.30 -1.21
C ALA A 183 13.95 -11.23 0.00
N ASN A 184 14.88 -11.06 0.94
CA ASN A 184 14.82 -11.66 2.26
C ASN A 184 14.01 -10.75 3.18
N VAL A 185 12.90 -11.23 3.71
CA VAL A 185 11.99 -10.41 4.52
C VAL A 185 12.09 -10.78 5.98
N THR A 186 12.35 -9.80 6.83
CA THR A 186 12.26 -9.90 8.29
C THR A 186 11.07 -9.09 8.78
N VAL A 187 10.22 -9.66 9.62
CA VAL A 187 9.17 -8.94 10.33
C VAL A 187 9.53 -8.81 11.80
N ALA A 188 9.38 -7.60 12.36
CA ALA A 188 9.78 -7.36 13.75
C ALA A 188 8.80 -6.51 14.53
N GLY A 189 8.69 -6.81 15.82
CA GLY A 189 7.82 -6.11 16.77
C GLY A 189 7.57 -6.93 18.04
N PRO A 190 6.70 -6.45 18.94
CA PRO A 190 6.24 -7.20 20.10
C PRO A 190 5.69 -8.57 19.70
N SER A 191 5.94 -9.60 20.49
CA SER A 191 5.51 -10.99 20.17
C SER A 191 3.99 -11.12 20.00
N THR A 192 3.23 -10.27 20.67
CA THR A 192 1.76 -10.17 20.54
C THR A 192 1.29 -9.59 19.20
N LEU A 193 2.15 -8.85 18.50
CA LEU A 193 1.87 -8.21 17.21
C LEU A 193 2.62 -8.87 16.04
N VAL A 194 3.56 -9.76 16.34
CA VAL A 194 4.36 -10.50 15.34
C VAL A 194 4.42 -11.97 15.73
N PRO A 195 3.33 -12.72 15.52
CA PRO A 195 3.28 -14.15 15.82
C PRO A 195 4.30 -14.94 14.98
N ARG A 196 4.85 -16.04 15.55
CA ARG A 196 5.83 -16.89 14.87
C ARG A 196 5.30 -17.61 13.63
N GLU A 197 4.00 -17.77 13.54
CA GLU A 197 3.30 -18.37 12.39
C GLU A 197 3.59 -17.64 11.08
N PHE A 198 4.05 -16.39 11.13
CA PHE A 198 4.54 -15.70 9.93
C PHE A 198 5.76 -16.38 9.30
N GLU A 199 6.52 -17.21 10.03
CA GLU A 199 7.64 -17.98 9.45
C GLU A 199 7.16 -18.99 8.39
N GLU A 200 5.92 -19.48 8.50
CA GLU A 200 5.33 -20.43 7.54
C GLU A 200 5.16 -19.83 6.13
N ILE A 201 5.07 -18.51 6.02
CA ILE A 201 4.99 -17.83 4.73
C ILE A 201 6.37 -17.42 4.16
N GLY A 202 7.47 -17.81 4.82
CA GLY A 202 8.83 -17.61 4.34
C GLY A 202 9.50 -16.32 4.80
N VAL A 203 8.99 -15.64 5.84
CA VAL A 203 9.66 -14.49 6.47
C VAL A 203 10.39 -14.90 7.73
N ARG A 204 11.42 -14.16 8.11
CA ARG A 204 12.08 -14.29 9.43
C ARG A 204 11.30 -13.47 10.45
N VAL A 205 10.93 -14.07 11.57
CA VAL A 205 10.31 -13.38 12.71
C VAL A 205 11.38 -12.94 13.71
N CYS A 206 11.31 -11.70 14.17
CA CYS A 206 12.26 -11.13 15.13
C CYS A 206 11.52 -10.29 16.20
N HIS A 207 11.90 -10.46 17.47
CA HIS A 207 11.33 -9.69 18.57
C HIS A 207 12.32 -8.70 19.20
N ASN A 208 13.42 -8.43 18.48
CA ASN A 208 14.45 -7.46 18.88
C ASN A 208 14.72 -6.51 17.72
N LEU A 209 14.55 -5.20 17.96
CA LEU A 209 14.76 -4.18 16.93
C LEU A 209 16.17 -4.23 16.36
N LYS A 210 17.19 -4.28 17.21
CA LYS A 210 18.61 -4.29 16.80
C LYS A 210 18.88 -5.44 15.84
N ASP A 211 18.46 -6.66 16.19
CA ASP A 211 18.70 -7.85 15.37
C ASP A 211 17.93 -7.83 14.04
N ALA A 212 16.84 -7.05 13.98
CA ALA A 212 16.06 -6.89 12.76
C ALA A 212 16.66 -5.86 11.79
N VAL A 213 17.39 -4.84 12.29
CA VAL A 213 17.79 -3.70 11.44
C VAL A 213 19.28 -3.67 11.08
N MET A 214 20.16 -4.37 11.81
CA MET A 214 21.61 -4.28 11.63
C MET A 214 22.08 -4.57 10.20
N ASP A 215 21.53 -5.62 9.57
CA ASP A 215 21.91 -6.04 8.22
C ASP A 215 20.87 -5.62 7.16
N ALA A 216 19.89 -4.80 7.53
CA ALA A 216 18.82 -4.38 6.63
C ALA A 216 19.32 -3.40 5.56
N ASP A 217 18.92 -3.62 4.33
CA ASP A 217 19.08 -2.69 3.22
C ASP A 217 17.90 -1.69 3.17
N VAL A 218 16.74 -2.13 3.69
CA VAL A 218 15.51 -1.36 3.76
C VAL A 218 14.82 -1.62 5.09
N VAL A 219 14.37 -0.58 5.76
CA VAL A 219 13.53 -0.65 6.95
C VAL A 219 12.23 0.07 6.69
N ASN A 220 11.12 -0.66 6.70
CA ASN A 220 9.78 -0.11 6.56
C ASN A 220 9.07 -0.15 7.92
N LEU A 221 8.94 1.02 8.55
CA LEU A 221 8.28 1.13 9.84
C LEU A 221 6.77 1.33 9.65
N LEU A 222 5.99 0.60 10.43
CA LEU A 222 4.54 0.67 10.38
C LEU A 222 4.01 1.57 11.48
N ARG A 223 2.96 2.33 11.15
CA ARG A 223 2.24 3.10 12.15
C ARG A 223 1.60 2.18 13.20
N ILE A 224 1.80 2.47 14.47
CA ILE A 224 1.05 1.85 15.56
C ILE A 224 -0.35 2.46 15.59
N GLN A 225 -1.38 1.63 15.35
CA GLN A 225 -2.78 2.06 15.24
C GLN A 225 -3.49 1.90 16.58
N HIS A 226 -3.38 2.92 17.45
CA HIS A 226 -4.01 2.89 18.79
C HIS A 226 -5.53 2.72 18.71
N GLU A 227 -6.14 3.32 17.69
CA GLU A 227 -7.58 3.28 17.45
C GLU A 227 -8.12 1.87 17.15
N ARG A 228 -7.26 0.92 16.78
CA ARG A 228 -7.61 -0.48 16.50
C ARG A 228 -7.25 -1.44 17.63
N GLN A 229 -6.58 -0.96 18.67
CA GLN A 229 -6.03 -1.79 19.75
C GLN A 229 -6.85 -1.67 21.03
N ASN A 230 -8.11 -2.09 20.99
CA ASN A 230 -8.98 -2.12 22.20
C ASN A 230 -8.55 -3.17 23.24
N ASN A 231 -7.52 -4.01 22.99
CA ASN A 231 -7.21 -5.21 23.78
C ASN A 231 -5.81 -5.24 24.42
N GLY A 232 -5.07 -4.11 24.51
CA GLY A 232 -3.82 -4.07 25.28
C GLY A 232 -2.72 -5.02 24.80
N PHE A 233 -2.42 -5.06 23.48
CA PHE A 233 -1.38 -5.93 22.91
C PHE A 233 0.04 -5.57 23.35
N PHE A 234 0.25 -4.40 23.94
CA PHE A 234 1.49 -3.99 24.60
C PHE A 234 1.17 -3.00 25.74
N PRO A 235 2.03 -2.89 26.77
CA PRO A 235 1.72 -2.15 27.99
C PRO A 235 1.52 -0.65 27.81
N GLY A 236 2.16 -0.04 26.76
CA GLY A 236 1.98 1.37 26.45
C GLY A 236 2.85 1.88 25.32
N ILE A 237 2.49 3.06 24.79
CA ILE A 237 3.22 3.72 23.68
C ILE A 237 4.67 3.98 24.04
N GLY A 238 4.95 4.41 25.27
CA GLY A 238 6.31 4.69 25.72
C GLY A 238 7.20 3.46 25.74
N GLU A 239 6.65 2.29 26.09
CA GLU A 239 7.37 1.02 26.04
C GLU A 239 7.62 0.59 24.61
N TYR A 240 6.64 0.68 23.71
CA TYR A 240 6.85 0.44 22.32
C TYR A 240 7.95 1.34 21.74
N ALA A 241 7.90 2.64 21.97
CA ALA A 241 8.89 3.62 21.51
C ALA A 241 10.30 3.34 22.08
N SER A 242 10.38 2.80 23.29
CA SER A 242 11.65 2.42 23.91
C SER A 242 12.30 1.20 23.26
N HIS A 243 11.50 0.18 22.91
CA HIS A 243 11.99 -1.11 22.41
C HIS A 243 12.01 -1.21 20.88
N PHE A 244 11.08 -0.57 20.18
CA PHE A 244 10.88 -0.70 18.73
C PHE A 244 10.89 0.63 17.96
N GLY A 245 10.99 1.77 18.66
CA GLY A 245 11.17 3.07 18.02
C GLY A 245 12.57 3.23 17.43
N LEU A 246 12.65 3.53 16.12
CA LEU A 246 13.93 3.76 15.44
C LEU A 246 14.43 5.19 15.75
N LYS A 247 15.61 5.29 16.36
CA LYS A 247 16.24 6.53 16.83
C LYS A 247 17.63 6.70 16.21
N ALA A 248 18.19 7.92 16.17
CA ALA A 248 19.49 8.24 15.58
C ALA A 248 20.65 7.35 16.06
N PRO A 249 20.82 7.01 17.36
CA PRO A 249 21.92 6.14 17.78
C PRO A 249 21.86 4.71 17.19
N MET A 250 20.68 4.28 16.73
CA MET A 250 20.57 2.99 16.03
C MET A 250 21.01 3.13 14.57
N MET A 251 20.74 4.27 13.92
CA MET A 251 21.16 4.55 12.54
C MET A 251 22.68 4.42 12.36
N GLU A 252 23.45 4.87 13.34
CA GLU A 252 24.93 4.79 13.32
C GLU A 252 25.46 3.35 13.25
N LYS A 253 24.65 2.37 13.63
CA LYS A 253 24.98 0.93 13.65
C LYS A 253 24.47 0.16 12.45
N MET A 254 23.64 0.80 11.63
CA MET A 254 23.05 0.22 10.43
C MET A 254 23.94 0.46 9.21
N LYS A 255 23.58 -0.11 8.06
CA LYS A 255 24.25 0.19 6.79
C LYS A 255 24.11 1.67 6.46
N SER A 256 25.17 2.31 5.98
CA SER A 256 25.17 3.74 5.65
C SER A 256 24.18 4.11 4.55
N ASP A 257 23.84 3.16 3.67
CA ASP A 257 22.90 3.32 2.55
C ASP A 257 21.53 2.69 2.81
N VAL A 258 21.20 2.38 4.08
CA VAL A 258 19.89 1.84 4.45
C VAL A 258 18.77 2.81 4.07
N LEU A 259 17.66 2.29 3.52
CA LEU A 259 16.47 3.11 3.23
C LEU A 259 15.49 3.04 4.39
N ILE A 260 15.04 4.20 4.85
CA ILE A 260 14.00 4.34 5.87
C ILE A 260 12.68 4.69 5.18
N MET A 261 11.68 3.84 5.37
CA MET A 261 10.37 3.94 4.76
C MET A 261 9.26 3.95 5.80
N HIS A 262 8.14 4.57 5.46
CA HIS A 262 6.94 4.58 6.30
C HIS A 262 5.69 4.86 5.44
N PRO A 263 4.59 4.07 5.54
CA PRO A 263 3.39 4.26 4.72
C PRO A 263 2.56 5.49 5.13
N GLY A 264 2.92 6.15 6.24
CA GLY A 264 2.25 7.33 6.80
C GLY A 264 0.81 7.05 7.32
N PRO A 265 0.31 7.94 8.22
CA PRO A 265 1.03 9.03 8.89
C PRO A 265 2.04 8.52 9.92
N ILE A 266 3.08 9.27 10.19
CA ILE A 266 4.08 8.94 11.21
C ILE A 266 3.55 9.42 12.57
N ASN A 267 3.65 8.56 13.60
CA ASN A 267 3.61 9.01 14.99
C ASN A 267 5.06 9.31 15.40
N ARG A 268 5.46 10.58 15.24
CA ARG A 268 6.84 11.01 15.56
C ARG A 268 7.19 10.64 17.01
N ASP A 269 8.42 10.15 17.19
CA ASP A 269 8.98 9.72 18.46
C ASP A 269 8.30 8.49 19.09
N VAL A 270 7.42 7.83 18.34
CA VAL A 270 6.85 6.53 18.71
C VAL A 270 7.54 5.42 17.90
N GLU A 271 7.15 5.20 16.64
CA GLU A 271 7.80 4.21 15.78
C GLU A 271 9.05 4.75 15.08
N LEU A 272 9.16 6.08 14.93
CA LEU A 272 10.24 6.73 14.20
C LEU A 272 10.54 8.11 14.80
N ALA A 273 11.79 8.33 15.20
CA ALA A 273 12.23 9.62 15.67
C ALA A 273 12.16 10.67 14.55
N GLY A 274 11.80 11.93 14.92
CA GLY A 274 11.64 13.00 13.96
C GLY A 274 12.90 13.24 13.13
N GLU A 275 14.07 13.23 13.75
CA GLU A 275 15.39 13.39 13.09
C GLU A 275 15.70 12.29 12.07
N VAL A 276 15.25 11.05 12.30
CA VAL A 276 15.42 9.94 11.35
C VAL A 276 14.40 10.05 10.21
N ALA A 277 13.17 10.46 10.51
CA ALA A 277 12.12 10.63 9.50
C ALA A 277 12.48 11.72 8.48
N ASP A 278 13.21 12.76 8.91
CA ASP A 278 13.61 13.90 8.09
C ASP A 278 15.09 13.79 7.63
N GLY A 279 15.78 12.67 7.96
CA GLY A 279 17.19 12.42 7.64
C GLY A 279 17.42 11.95 6.19
N GLU A 280 18.69 11.91 5.77
CA GLU A 280 19.12 11.60 4.40
C GLU A 280 18.73 10.20 3.92
N ASN A 281 18.63 9.22 4.84
CA ASN A 281 18.21 7.85 4.53
C ASN A 281 16.71 7.71 4.34
N SER A 282 15.92 8.73 4.69
CA SER A 282 14.45 8.70 4.60
C SER A 282 13.99 8.92 3.17
N VAL A 283 13.18 7.98 2.67
CA VAL A 283 12.53 8.09 1.35
C VAL A 283 11.02 8.21 1.44
N ILE A 284 10.52 8.68 2.59
CA ILE A 284 9.07 8.75 2.90
C ILE A 284 8.33 9.69 1.93
N LEU A 285 8.93 10.82 1.58
CA LEU A 285 8.31 11.75 0.62
C LEU A 285 8.37 11.22 -0.82
N GLU A 286 9.44 10.49 -1.17
CA GLU A 286 9.49 9.79 -2.46
C GLU A 286 8.41 8.72 -2.57
N GLN A 287 8.09 7.98 -1.48
CA GLN A 287 6.96 7.04 -1.48
C GLN A 287 5.65 7.75 -1.86
N VAL A 288 5.43 8.96 -1.37
CA VAL A 288 4.22 9.75 -1.72
C VAL A 288 4.18 10.07 -3.21
N THR A 289 5.31 10.54 -3.76
CA THR A 289 5.44 10.86 -5.19
C THR A 289 5.27 9.61 -6.05
N ASN A 290 5.93 8.53 -5.67
CA ASN A 290 5.87 7.23 -6.35
C ASN A 290 4.46 6.61 -6.30
N GLY A 291 3.72 6.89 -5.24
CA GLY A 291 2.34 6.46 -5.09
C GLY A 291 1.43 6.97 -6.19
N LEU A 292 1.66 8.17 -6.69
CA LEU A 292 0.89 8.72 -7.79
C LEU A 292 1.17 7.97 -9.11
N ALA A 293 2.45 7.74 -9.44
CA ALA A 293 2.85 7.01 -10.64
C ALA A 293 2.32 5.56 -10.65
N VAL A 294 2.41 4.88 -9.50
CA VAL A 294 1.89 3.52 -9.34
C VAL A 294 0.37 3.48 -9.52
N ARG A 295 -0.38 4.43 -8.95
CA ARG A 295 -1.84 4.48 -9.12
C ARG A 295 -2.23 4.78 -10.57
N MET A 296 -1.48 5.64 -11.28
CA MET A 296 -1.67 5.84 -12.72
C MET A 296 -1.44 4.54 -13.49
N ALA A 297 -0.38 3.78 -13.18
CA ALA A 297 -0.09 2.51 -13.82
C ALA A 297 -1.19 1.47 -13.59
N VAL A 298 -1.65 1.33 -12.34
CA VAL A 298 -2.72 0.40 -11.98
C VAL A 298 -4.02 0.73 -12.70
N LEU A 299 -4.45 1.99 -12.64
CA LEU A 299 -5.66 2.46 -13.36
C LEU A 299 -5.57 2.17 -14.86
N PHE A 300 -4.44 2.48 -15.47
CA PHE A 300 -4.21 2.26 -16.91
C PHE A 300 -4.27 0.77 -17.29
N LEU A 301 -3.59 -0.09 -16.53
CA LEU A 301 -3.52 -1.53 -16.82
C LEU A 301 -4.89 -2.21 -16.63
N VAL A 302 -5.57 -1.93 -15.52
CA VAL A 302 -6.90 -2.49 -15.22
C VAL A 302 -7.91 -2.02 -16.26
N ALA A 303 -7.93 -0.74 -16.59
CA ALA A 303 -8.82 -0.15 -17.62
C ALA A 303 -8.63 -0.80 -19.00
N GLY A 304 -7.40 -1.17 -19.36
CA GLY A 304 -7.12 -1.86 -20.60
C GLY A 304 -7.77 -3.24 -20.76
N CYS A 305 -8.19 -3.85 -19.65
CA CYS A 305 -8.88 -5.15 -19.64
C CYS A 305 -10.41 -5.04 -19.58
N VAL A 306 -10.96 -3.93 -19.12
CA VAL A 306 -12.42 -3.72 -19.05
C VAL A 306 -13.03 -3.43 -20.42
N LYS A 307 -12.26 -2.85 -21.34
CA LYS A 307 -12.72 -2.49 -22.71
C LYS A 307 -12.75 -3.65 -23.72
N LYS A 308 -12.44 -4.85 -23.30
CA LYS A 308 -12.51 -6.05 -24.13
C LYS A 308 -13.73 -6.89 -23.77
#